data_7b6ab11f21dd731fd81e378a6bc8cecf
#
_entry.id   7b6ab11f21dd731fd81e378a6bc8cecf
#
_cell.length_a   1.000
_cell.length_b   1.000
_cell.length_c   1.000
_cell.angle_alpha   90.00
_cell.angle_beta   90.00
_cell.angle_gamma   90.00
#
_symmetry.space_group_name_H-M   'P 1'
#
loop_
_entity.id
_entity.type
_entity.pdbx_description
1 polymer ?
#
loop_
_entity_poly.entity_id
_entity_poly.type
_entity_poly.pdbx_seq_one_letter_code
_entity_poly.pdbx_strand_id
1 'polypeptide(L)'
;MGSEMCIRDRYMTEKKHCKAVVLACNTASAKAVDFLRNKYNTLPIIAIEPAYKMVHDNSHEGFTLVMATRGTIESEKFHRLYSKYDNGNTELLSCVGMADLIEQSRFDELDNYLQKLLGKYRGMAENVVLGCTHYPLAKDNIRKVLGNVKFFDGAPGVARQLYRVLKKNDLLSSKKSEGKICFFDSSDTQDEREEKEKRFFEILSSYNCESVSYTHLRA
;
A
#
# COMPACT_ATOMS: atom_id res chain seq x y z
N MET A 1 -18.50 7.27 -1.03
CA MET A 1 -17.38 6.62 -0.30
C MET A 1 -17.79 5.91 0.99
N GLY A 2 -18.70 6.41 1.82
CA GLY A 2 -19.14 5.70 3.03
C GLY A 2 -19.91 4.39 2.78
N SER A 3 -20.77 4.34 1.75
CA SER A 3 -21.57 3.15 1.42
C SER A 3 -20.75 2.00 0.84
N GLU A 4 -19.78 2.26 -0.02
CA GLU A 4 -18.95 1.21 -0.64
C GLU A 4 -18.04 0.52 0.36
N MET A 5 -17.48 1.26 1.31
CA MET A 5 -16.70 0.66 2.38
C MET A 5 -17.55 -0.20 3.31
N CYS A 6 -18.79 0.21 3.60
CA CYS A 6 -19.72 -0.60 4.37
C CYS A 6 -20.10 -1.92 3.67
N ILE A 7 -20.08 -1.99 2.35
CA ILE A 7 -20.35 -3.22 1.60
C ILE A 7 -19.15 -4.17 1.71
N ARG A 8 -17.93 -3.67 1.53
CA ARG A 8 -16.70 -4.48 1.55
C ARG A 8 -16.38 -5.03 2.95
N ASP A 9 -16.52 -4.20 3.99
CA ASP A 9 -16.28 -4.64 5.36
C ASP A 9 -17.29 -5.71 5.81
N ARG A 10 -18.57 -5.54 5.48
CA ARG A 10 -19.60 -6.55 5.75
C ARG A 10 -19.36 -7.85 4.98
N TYR A 11 -18.92 -7.76 3.73
CA TYR A 11 -18.58 -8.95 2.96
C TYR A 11 -17.45 -9.76 3.62
N MET A 12 -16.39 -9.11 4.05
CA MET A 12 -15.27 -9.77 4.73
C MET A 12 -15.65 -10.33 6.10
N THR A 13 -16.46 -9.59 6.85
CA THR A 13 -16.80 -9.98 8.23
C THR A 13 -17.95 -10.97 8.31
N GLU A 14 -19.05 -10.70 7.61
CA GLU A 14 -20.30 -11.47 7.72
C GLU A 14 -20.38 -12.63 6.72
N LYS A 15 -19.80 -12.47 5.51
CA LYS A 15 -19.84 -13.53 4.48
C LYS A 15 -18.60 -14.41 4.47
N LYS A 16 -17.42 -13.81 4.66
CA LYS A 16 -16.15 -14.56 4.63
C LYS A 16 -15.59 -14.91 5.99
N HIS A 17 -16.15 -14.38 7.07
CA HIS A 17 -15.73 -14.64 8.45
C HIS A 17 -14.20 -14.49 8.64
N CYS A 18 -13.63 -13.42 8.07
CA CYS A 18 -12.21 -13.17 8.14
C CYS A 18 -11.74 -12.98 9.58
N LYS A 19 -10.63 -13.61 9.98
CA LYS A 19 -10.04 -13.48 11.33
C LYS A 19 -9.34 -12.14 11.55
N ALA A 20 -8.97 -11.46 10.46
CA ALA A 20 -8.38 -10.14 10.46
C ALA A 20 -8.64 -9.45 9.12
N VAL A 21 -8.61 -8.14 9.10
CA VAL A 21 -8.76 -7.33 7.89
C VAL A 21 -7.54 -6.44 7.74
N VAL A 22 -7.01 -6.36 6.52
CA VAL A 22 -5.92 -5.46 6.17
C VAL A 22 -6.43 -4.38 5.22
N LEU A 23 -6.30 -3.12 5.61
CA LEU A 23 -6.52 -1.98 4.74
C LEU A 23 -5.19 -1.66 4.05
N ALA A 24 -5.00 -2.19 2.83
CA ALA A 24 -3.74 -2.03 2.10
C ALA A 24 -3.62 -0.71 1.33
N CYS A 25 -4.70 0.07 1.21
CA CYS A 25 -4.71 1.38 0.57
C CYS A 25 -4.47 2.50 1.59
N ASN A 26 -3.44 3.33 1.38
CA ASN A 26 -3.12 4.45 2.28
C ASN A 26 -4.29 5.45 2.40
N THR A 27 -4.94 5.78 1.30
CA THR A 27 -6.10 6.68 1.28
C THR A 27 -7.29 6.10 2.06
N ALA A 28 -7.61 4.82 1.85
CA ALA A 28 -8.67 4.15 2.59
C ALA A 28 -8.34 4.02 4.08
N SER A 29 -7.08 3.70 4.40
CA SER A 29 -6.59 3.63 5.78
C SER A 29 -6.75 4.95 6.50
N ALA A 30 -6.36 6.06 5.87
CA ALA A 30 -6.47 7.38 6.47
C ALA A 30 -7.91 7.78 6.80
N LYS A 31 -8.88 7.33 5.98
CA LYS A 31 -10.29 7.73 6.11
C LYS A 31 -11.15 6.78 6.96
N ALA A 32 -10.77 5.51 7.03
CA ALA A 32 -11.69 4.48 7.52
C ALA A 32 -11.21 3.68 8.71
N VAL A 33 -9.93 3.65 9.01
CA VAL A 33 -9.38 2.73 10.00
C VAL A 33 -10.01 2.90 11.38
N ASP A 34 -10.18 4.14 11.84
CA ASP A 34 -10.73 4.41 13.16
C ASP A 34 -12.21 4.05 13.24
N PHE A 35 -12.99 4.36 12.20
CA PHE A 35 -14.38 3.94 12.09
C PHE A 35 -14.52 2.41 12.14
N LEU A 36 -13.71 1.69 11.35
CA LEU A 36 -13.77 0.23 11.29
C LEU A 36 -13.33 -0.42 12.61
N ARG A 37 -12.30 0.10 13.27
CA ARG A 37 -11.87 -0.38 14.58
C ARG A 37 -12.93 -0.19 15.66
N ASN A 38 -13.64 0.93 15.62
CA ASN A 38 -14.74 1.19 16.55
C ASN A 38 -15.96 0.28 16.26
N LYS A 39 -16.24 0.02 14.98
CA LYS A 39 -17.35 -0.83 14.56
C LYS A 39 -17.09 -2.31 14.85
N TYR A 40 -15.87 -2.76 14.65
CA TYR A 40 -15.46 -4.17 14.81
C TYR A 40 -14.38 -4.29 15.89
N ASN A 41 -14.75 -4.02 17.14
CA ASN A 41 -13.83 -3.94 18.28
C ASN A 41 -13.10 -5.25 18.62
N THR A 42 -13.64 -6.40 18.21
CA THR A 42 -13.03 -7.73 18.43
C THR A 42 -12.24 -8.24 17.22
N LEU A 43 -12.41 -7.62 16.04
CA LEU A 43 -11.74 -8.04 14.81
C LEU A 43 -10.43 -7.25 14.64
N PRO A 44 -9.28 -7.90 14.52
CA PRO A 44 -8.04 -7.22 14.21
C PRO A 44 -8.10 -6.50 12.86
N ILE A 45 -7.91 -5.18 12.88
CA ILE A 45 -7.86 -4.34 11.67
C ILE A 45 -6.49 -3.67 11.59
N ILE A 46 -5.71 -4.11 10.61
CA ILE A 46 -4.38 -3.59 10.31
C ILE A 46 -4.51 -2.61 9.14
N ALA A 47 -3.89 -1.45 9.25
CA ALA A 47 -3.94 -0.43 8.21
C ALA A 47 -2.52 -0.04 7.79
N ILE A 48 -2.34 0.17 6.49
CA ILE A 48 -1.10 0.70 5.95
C ILE A 48 -1.01 2.20 6.21
N GLU A 49 0.21 2.66 6.46
CA GLU A 49 0.57 4.08 6.49
C GLU A 49 1.78 4.29 5.57
N PRO A 50 1.96 5.49 5.00
CA PRO A 50 3.18 5.80 4.27
C PRO A 50 4.41 5.53 5.14
N ALA A 51 5.42 4.90 4.55
CA ALA A 51 6.61 4.43 5.28
C ALA A 51 7.56 5.57 5.70
N TYR A 52 7.05 6.78 5.91
CA TYR A 52 7.83 7.97 6.22
C TYR A 52 8.62 7.82 7.54
N LYS A 53 8.01 7.22 8.56
CA LYS A 53 8.71 6.89 9.80
C LYS A 53 9.95 6.02 9.57
N MET A 54 9.94 5.14 8.57
CA MET A 54 11.08 4.26 8.28
C MET A 54 12.32 5.04 7.80
N VAL A 55 12.13 6.18 7.13
CA VAL A 55 13.23 7.06 6.75
C VAL A 55 13.92 7.59 8.01
N HIS A 56 13.13 8.12 8.94
CA HIS A 56 13.63 8.63 10.22
C HIS A 56 14.32 7.51 11.05
N ASP A 57 13.67 6.35 11.23
CA ASP A 57 14.19 5.25 12.05
C ASP A 57 15.50 4.66 11.51
N ASN A 58 15.77 4.77 10.22
CA ASN A 58 17.00 4.31 9.60
C ASN A 58 18.08 5.39 9.49
N SER A 59 17.91 6.53 10.17
CA SER A 59 18.85 7.66 10.20
C SER A 59 19.29 8.12 8.80
N HIS A 60 18.35 8.13 7.84
CA HIS A 60 18.61 8.63 6.50
C HIS A 60 18.53 10.16 6.46
N GLU A 61 19.66 10.81 6.43
CA GLU A 61 19.77 12.28 6.43
C GLU A 61 19.51 12.92 5.06
N GLY A 62 19.50 12.13 3.99
CA GLY A 62 19.38 12.63 2.62
C GLY A 62 18.00 13.18 2.27
N PHE A 63 17.95 13.92 1.16
CA PHE A 63 16.71 14.52 0.66
C PHE A 63 15.67 13.46 0.33
N THR A 64 14.49 13.60 0.88
CA THR A 64 13.41 12.62 0.81
C THR A 64 12.24 13.12 -0.01
N LEU A 65 11.80 12.34 -0.99
CA LEU A 65 10.54 12.55 -1.69
C LEU A 65 9.47 11.63 -1.11
N VAL A 66 8.34 12.18 -0.69
CA VAL A 66 7.16 11.41 -0.32
C VAL A 66 6.16 11.47 -1.47
N MET A 67 6.07 10.40 -2.23
CA MET A 67 5.13 10.26 -3.34
C MET A 67 3.85 9.60 -2.82
N ALA A 68 2.72 10.31 -2.87
CA ALA A 68 1.45 9.76 -2.43
C ALA A 68 0.26 10.32 -3.24
N THR A 69 -0.90 9.73 -3.06
CA THR A 69 -2.13 10.31 -3.63
C THR A 69 -2.49 11.60 -2.90
N ARG A 70 -3.21 12.49 -3.59
CA ARG A 70 -3.71 13.73 -2.99
C ARG A 70 -4.46 13.48 -1.68
N GLY A 71 -5.38 12.50 -1.69
CA GLY A 71 -6.15 12.17 -0.49
C GLY A 71 -5.34 11.59 0.67
N THR A 72 -4.14 11.05 0.42
CA THR A 72 -3.21 10.64 1.47
C THR A 72 -2.47 11.85 2.03
N ILE A 73 -1.90 12.69 1.17
CA ILE A 73 -1.13 13.89 1.59
C ILE A 73 -2.01 14.86 2.39
N GLU A 74 -3.23 15.11 1.93
CA GLU A 74 -4.18 16.03 2.59
C GLU A 74 -4.85 15.42 3.84
N SER A 75 -4.58 14.14 4.16
CA SER A 75 -5.19 13.51 5.34
C SER A 75 -4.56 14.01 6.65
N GLU A 76 -5.41 14.28 7.64
CA GLU A 76 -4.96 14.66 8.98
C GLU A 76 -4.02 13.62 9.60
N LYS A 77 -4.27 12.34 9.32
CA LYS A 77 -3.42 11.24 9.79
C LYS A 77 -2.01 11.33 9.24
N PHE A 78 -1.86 11.63 7.93
CA PHE A 78 -0.54 11.82 7.33
C PHE A 78 0.13 13.09 7.85
N HIS A 79 -0.60 14.18 8.00
CA HIS A 79 -0.05 15.41 8.59
C HIS A 79 0.52 15.19 9.98
N ARG A 80 -0.17 14.45 10.84
CA ARG A 80 0.36 14.08 12.18
C ARG A 80 1.64 13.26 12.09
N LEU A 81 1.69 12.28 11.15
CA LEU A 81 2.87 11.48 10.91
C LEU A 81 4.04 12.35 10.41
N TYR A 82 3.76 13.20 9.42
CA TYR A 82 4.74 14.09 8.82
C TYR A 82 5.32 15.06 9.87
N SER A 83 4.47 15.80 10.57
CA SER A 83 4.90 16.77 11.59
C SER A 83 5.73 16.14 12.72
N LYS A 84 5.53 14.85 12.99
CA LYS A 84 6.30 14.14 14.03
C LYS A 84 7.72 13.77 13.59
N TYR A 85 7.94 13.53 12.31
CA TYR A 85 9.18 12.95 11.78
C TYR A 85 9.88 13.83 10.74
N ASP A 86 9.33 15.01 10.44
CA ASP A 86 9.94 15.93 9.47
C ASP A 86 11.27 16.49 10.01
N ASN A 87 12.28 16.41 9.16
CA ASN A 87 13.63 16.90 9.42
C ASN A 87 14.00 18.13 8.57
N GLY A 88 13.04 18.73 7.87
CA GLY A 88 13.26 19.86 6.98
C GLY A 88 13.85 19.50 5.59
N ASN A 89 14.16 18.23 5.33
CA ASN A 89 14.73 17.75 4.07
C ASN A 89 13.74 16.86 3.30
N THR A 90 12.45 17.16 3.36
CA THR A 90 11.41 16.34 2.75
C THR A 90 10.48 17.16 1.87
N GLU A 91 10.24 16.67 0.66
CA GLU A 91 9.25 17.21 -0.27
C GLU A 91 8.07 16.26 -0.40
N LEU A 92 6.86 16.79 -0.30
CA LEU A 92 5.61 16.04 -0.43
C LEU A 92 5.08 16.19 -1.86
N LEU A 93 4.96 15.09 -2.59
CA LEU A 93 4.50 15.06 -3.98
C LEU A 93 3.13 14.40 -4.10
N SER A 94 2.13 15.20 -4.45
CA SER A 94 0.80 14.69 -4.80
C SER A 94 0.81 14.15 -6.23
N CYS A 95 0.86 12.83 -6.37
CA CYS A 95 0.99 12.14 -7.67
C CYS A 95 -0.40 11.83 -8.26
N VAL A 96 -1.12 12.87 -8.67
CA VAL A 96 -2.46 12.76 -9.26
C VAL A 96 -2.42 11.99 -10.58
N GLY A 97 -3.27 10.97 -10.75
CA GLY A 97 -3.35 10.16 -11.97
C GLY A 97 -2.27 9.07 -12.09
N MET A 98 -1.21 9.09 -11.28
CA MET A 98 -0.14 8.09 -11.36
C MET A 98 -0.63 6.66 -11.11
N ALA A 99 -1.52 6.47 -10.16
CA ALA A 99 -2.09 5.16 -9.86
C ALA A 99 -2.89 4.60 -11.05
N ASP A 100 -3.64 5.46 -11.75
CA ASP A 100 -4.44 5.07 -12.91
C ASP A 100 -3.56 4.67 -14.09
N LEU A 101 -2.45 5.40 -14.34
CA LEU A 101 -1.47 5.04 -15.37
C LEU A 101 -0.85 3.66 -15.10
N ILE A 102 -0.51 3.37 -13.84
CA ILE A 102 0.03 2.08 -13.43
C ILE A 102 -1.05 0.99 -13.57
N GLU A 103 -2.27 1.24 -13.08
CA GLU A 103 -3.39 0.31 -13.15
C GLU A 103 -3.73 -0.08 -14.58
N GLN A 104 -3.66 0.86 -15.52
CA GLN A 104 -3.93 0.65 -16.94
C GLN A 104 -2.71 0.19 -17.74
N SER A 105 -1.56 -0.08 -17.12
CA SER A 105 -0.29 -0.45 -17.77
C SER A 105 0.20 0.55 -18.83
N ARG A 106 -0.13 1.83 -18.68
CA ARG A 106 0.25 2.92 -19.60
C ARG A 106 1.66 3.43 -19.27
N PHE A 107 2.67 2.56 -19.40
CA PHE A 107 4.02 2.84 -18.91
C PHE A 107 4.76 3.94 -19.68
N ASP A 108 4.51 4.13 -20.98
CA ASP A 108 5.11 5.24 -21.76
C ASP A 108 4.61 6.60 -21.26
N GLU A 109 3.33 6.70 -20.94
CA GLU A 109 2.74 7.90 -20.36
C GLU A 109 3.20 8.11 -18.92
N LEU A 110 3.38 7.02 -18.18
CA LEU A 110 3.96 7.07 -16.84
C LEU A 110 5.40 7.59 -16.87
N ASP A 111 6.23 7.15 -17.79
CA ASP A 111 7.62 7.66 -17.94
C ASP A 111 7.62 9.17 -18.22
N ASN A 112 6.75 9.64 -19.13
CA ASN A 112 6.60 11.08 -19.40
C ASN A 112 6.06 11.85 -18.17
N TYR A 113 5.11 11.30 -17.47
CA TYR A 113 4.56 11.88 -16.25
C TYR A 113 5.64 12.01 -15.16
N LEU A 114 6.40 10.94 -14.92
CA LEU A 114 7.47 10.92 -13.93
C LEU A 114 8.61 11.87 -14.31
N GLN A 115 8.97 11.96 -15.58
CA GLN A 115 9.98 12.92 -16.04
C GLN A 115 9.59 14.38 -15.73
N LYS A 116 8.32 14.74 -15.93
CA LYS A 116 7.80 16.07 -15.60
C LYS A 116 7.76 16.32 -14.10
N LEU A 117 7.33 15.33 -13.33
CA LEU A 117 7.16 15.46 -11.87
C LEU A 117 8.49 15.43 -11.12
N LEU A 118 9.38 14.51 -11.49
CA LEU A 118 10.57 14.15 -10.72
C LEU A 118 11.87 14.70 -11.31
N GLY A 119 11.88 15.13 -12.57
CA GLY A 119 13.12 15.48 -13.29
C GLY A 119 13.99 16.52 -12.57
N LYS A 120 13.37 17.49 -11.89
CA LYS A 120 14.08 18.52 -11.11
C LYS A 120 14.79 17.98 -9.86
N TYR A 121 14.43 16.77 -9.41
CA TYR A 121 15.03 16.14 -8.21
C TYR A 121 16.11 15.11 -8.56
N ARG A 122 16.44 14.98 -9.84
CA ARG A 122 17.47 14.04 -10.29
C ARG A 122 18.82 14.34 -9.64
N GLY A 123 19.42 13.35 -9.01
CA GLY A 123 20.69 13.50 -8.28
C GLY A 123 20.60 14.25 -6.95
N MET A 124 19.41 14.75 -6.59
CA MET A 124 19.14 15.38 -5.29
C MET A 124 18.46 14.40 -4.33
N ALA A 125 17.47 13.67 -4.84
CA ALA A 125 16.71 12.73 -4.03
C ALA A 125 17.56 11.49 -3.70
N GLU A 126 17.62 11.14 -2.43
CA GLU A 126 18.26 9.92 -1.94
C GLU A 126 17.21 8.89 -1.50
N ASN A 127 16.10 9.38 -0.96
CA ASN A 127 15.05 8.55 -0.40
C ASN A 127 13.71 8.82 -1.10
N VAL A 128 12.96 7.77 -1.39
CA VAL A 128 11.62 7.85 -1.98
C VAL A 128 10.66 7.01 -1.15
N VAL A 129 9.69 7.66 -0.52
CA VAL A 129 8.60 7.00 0.20
C VAL A 129 7.44 6.77 -0.76
N LEU A 130 7.02 5.53 -0.90
CA LEU A 130 5.92 5.10 -1.76
C LEU A 130 4.63 5.03 -0.94
N GLY A 131 3.87 6.12 -0.96
CA GLY A 131 2.63 6.30 -0.19
C GLY A 131 1.35 5.83 -0.88
N CYS A 132 1.46 4.98 -1.90
CA CYS A 132 0.35 4.35 -2.59
C CYS A 132 0.68 2.90 -2.92
N THR A 133 -0.32 2.01 -2.87
CA THR A 133 -0.18 0.57 -3.14
C THR A 133 0.31 0.25 -4.56
N HIS A 134 0.01 1.12 -5.52
CA HIS A 134 0.43 0.96 -6.90
C HIS A 134 1.91 1.35 -7.15
N TYR A 135 2.44 2.30 -6.37
CA TYR A 135 3.75 2.90 -6.68
C TYR A 135 4.94 1.94 -6.59
N PRO A 136 4.93 0.88 -5.76
CA PRO A 136 5.97 -0.15 -5.81
C PRO A 136 6.14 -0.80 -7.18
N LEU A 137 5.09 -0.87 -8.00
CA LEU A 137 5.12 -1.40 -9.38
C LEU A 137 5.88 -0.49 -10.37
N ALA A 138 6.06 0.78 -10.01
CA ALA A 138 6.73 1.79 -10.83
C ALA A 138 8.17 2.10 -10.34
N LYS A 139 8.76 1.29 -9.47
CA LYS A 139 10.11 1.55 -8.91
C LYS A 139 11.15 1.75 -9.99
N ASP A 140 11.13 0.94 -11.05
CA ASP A 140 12.10 1.04 -12.13
C ASP A 140 11.92 2.29 -12.99
N ASN A 141 10.66 2.69 -13.24
CA ASN A 141 10.35 3.95 -13.93
C ASN A 141 10.81 5.17 -13.11
N ILE A 142 10.61 5.12 -11.78
CA ILE A 142 11.10 6.18 -10.87
C ILE A 142 12.63 6.25 -10.89
N ARG A 143 13.32 5.08 -10.86
CA ARG A 143 14.80 5.02 -10.95
C ARG A 143 15.34 5.57 -12.25
N LYS A 144 14.68 5.32 -13.39
CA LYS A 144 15.10 5.90 -14.69
C LYS A 144 15.21 7.44 -14.62
N VAL A 145 14.31 8.08 -13.85
CA VAL A 145 14.30 9.55 -13.73
C VAL A 145 15.25 10.03 -12.64
N LEU A 146 15.16 9.48 -11.43
CA LEU A 146 15.90 9.98 -10.25
C LEU A 146 17.34 9.45 -10.15
N GLY A 147 17.62 8.28 -10.71
CA GLY A 147 18.87 7.57 -10.53
C GLY A 147 18.81 6.62 -9.33
N ASN A 148 19.94 6.48 -8.62
CA ASN A 148 20.05 5.56 -7.51
C ASN A 148 19.41 6.14 -6.24
N VAL A 149 18.19 5.71 -5.93
CA VAL A 149 17.43 6.11 -4.75
C VAL A 149 17.03 4.90 -3.90
N LYS A 150 16.89 5.12 -2.60
CA LYS A 150 16.34 4.12 -1.66
C LYS A 150 14.83 4.24 -1.61
N PHE A 151 14.13 3.11 -1.75
CA PHE A 151 12.67 3.07 -1.65
C PHE A 151 12.20 2.60 -0.28
N PHE A 152 11.18 3.27 0.23
CA PHE A 152 10.48 2.92 1.46
C PHE A 152 9.01 2.71 1.15
N ASP A 153 8.50 1.52 1.45
CA ASP A 153 7.07 1.22 1.34
C ASP A 153 6.55 0.50 2.60
N GLY A 154 5.25 0.64 2.85
CA GLY A 154 4.62 0.15 4.08
C GLY A 154 4.29 -1.34 4.08
N ALA A 155 4.32 -2.02 2.92
CA ALA A 155 3.82 -3.39 2.82
C ALA A 155 4.55 -4.40 3.74
N PRO A 156 5.91 -4.42 3.82
CA PRO A 156 6.60 -5.31 4.75
C PRO A 156 6.27 -5.03 6.22
N GLY A 157 6.03 -3.75 6.56
CA GLY A 157 5.61 -3.34 7.90
C GLY A 157 4.24 -3.87 8.26
N VAL A 158 3.28 -3.77 7.34
CA VAL A 158 1.91 -4.28 7.49
C VAL A 158 1.92 -5.80 7.63
N ALA A 159 2.68 -6.52 6.82
CA ALA A 159 2.79 -7.97 6.90
C ALA A 159 3.34 -8.43 8.27
N ARG A 160 4.41 -7.79 8.76
CA ARG A 160 4.95 -8.06 10.10
C ARG A 160 3.94 -7.74 11.21
N GLN A 161 3.20 -6.65 11.08
CA GLN A 161 2.19 -6.28 12.07
C GLN A 161 1.02 -7.25 12.06
N LEU A 162 0.55 -7.68 10.90
CA LEU A 162 -0.49 -8.70 10.78
C LEU A 162 -0.07 -9.98 11.49
N TYR A 163 1.13 -10.48 11.21
CA TYR A 163 1.66 -11.67 11.89
C TYR A 163 1.70 -11.52 13.42
N ARG A 164 2.21 -10.38 13.92
CA ARG A 164 2.27 -10.10 15.36
C ARG A 164 0.88 -10.11 16.01
N VAL A 165 -0.09 -9.48 15.35
CA VAL A 165 -1.45 -9.37 15.86
C VAL A 165 -2.14 -10.74 15.85
N LEU A 166 -2.02 -11.51 14.77
CA LEU A 166 -2.57 -12.86 14.70
C LEU A 166 -1.95 -13.78 15.77
N LYS A 167 -0.64 -13.71 15.97
CA LYS A 167 0.08 -14.48 17.00
C LYS A 167 -0.39 -14.10 18.40
N LYS A 168 -0.50 -12.80 18.70
CA LYS A 168 -0.94 -12.30 20.02
C LYS A 168 -2.36 -12.74 20.39
N ASN A 169 -3.24 -12.88 19.39
CA ASN A 169 -4.64 -13.24 19.58
C ASN A 169 -4.92 -14.75 19.36
N ASP A 170 -3.88 -15.56 19.21
CA ASP A 170 -3.98 -17.01 18.95
C ASP A 170 -4.80 -17.35 17.69
N LEU A 171 -4.68 -16.49 16.66
CA LEU A 171 -5.40 -16.61 15.40
C LEU A 171 -4.58 -17.23 14.27
N LEU A 172 -3.31 -17.59 14.51
CA LEU A 172 -2.49 -18.25 13.51
C LEU A 172 -3.07 -19.64 13.17
N SER A 173 -2.93 -20.03 11.89
CA SER A 173 -3.35 -21.36 11.46
C SER A 173 -2.36 -22.42 11.97
N SER A 174 -2.87 -23.48 12.57
CA SER A 174 -2.09 -24.68 12.91
C SER A 174 -1.86 -25.62 11.72
N LYS A 175 -2.57 -25.41 10.61
CA LYS A 175 -2.47 -26.24 9.40
C LYS A 175 -1.18 -25.95 8.66
N LYS A 176 -0.40 -26.99 8.35
CA LYS A 176 0.86 -26.93 7.59
C LYS A 176 0.66 -26.90 6.06
N SER A 177 -0.59 -26.88 5.57
CA SER A 177 -0.88 -26.84 4.14
C SER A 177 -0.78 -25.41 3.60
N GLU A 178 -0.41 -25.28 2.33
CA GLU A 178 -0.41 -24.00 1.61
C GLU A 178 -1.76 -23.31 1.67
N GLY A 179 -1.75 -22.00 1.80
CA GLY A 179 -2.95 -21.17 1.77
C GLY A 179 -3.52 -21.06 0.36
N LYS A 180 -4.81 -20.80 0.25
CA LYS A 180 -5.45 -20.44 -1.02
C LYS A 180 -5.67 -18.94 -1.08
N ILE A 181 -5.24 -18.30 -2.17
CA ILE A 181 -5.56 -16.92 -2.47
C ILE A 181 -6.86 -16.91 -3.25
N CYS A 182 -7.81 -16.08 -2.83
CA CYS A 182 -9.06 -15.85 -3.52
C CYS A 182 -9.15 -14.36 -3.86
N PHE A 183 -9.38 -14.07 -5.14
CA PHE A 183 -9.63 -12.72 -5.62
C PHE A 183 -11.13 -12.42 -5.57
N PHE A 184 -11.50 -11.23 -5.14
CA PHE A 184 -12.87 -10.73 -5.16
C PHE A 184 -12.86 -9.28 -5.61
N ASP A 185 -13.66 -8.97 -6.60
CA ASP A 185 -13.82 -7.62 -7.13
C ASP A 185 -15.29 -7.19 -7.13
N SER A 186 -15.53 -5.89 -7.02
CA SER A 186 -16.84 -5.28 -6.99
C SER A 186 -17.29 -4.68 -8.32
N SER A 187 -16.63 -5.02 -9.43
CA SER A 187 -17.03 -4.59 -10.77
C SER A 187 -18.39 -5.16 -11.17
N ASP A 188 -19.13 -4.40 -11.94
CA ASP A 188 -20.51 -4.76 -12.32
C ASP A 188 -20.55 -5.89 -13.34
N THR A 189 -19.56 -5.94 -14.25
CA THR A 189 -19.51 -6.95 -15.31
C THR A 189 -18.56 -8.10 -14.98
N GLN A 190 -18.84 -9.26 -15.59
CA GLN A 190 -18.02 -10.46 -15.46
C GLN A 190 -16.66 -10.27 -16.14
N ASP A 191 -16.67 -9.69 -17.34
CA ASP A 191 -15.46 -9.49 -18.15
C ASP A 191 -14.44 -8.60 -17.42
N GLU A 192 -14.88 -7.50 -16.79
CA GLU A 192 -14.02 -6.64 -15.99
C GLU A 192 -13.43 -7.37 -14.78
N ARG A 193 -14.19 -8.25 -14.13
CA ARG A 193 -13.71 -9.04 -12.99
C ARG A 193 -12.64 -10.02 -13.43
N GLU A 194 -12.85 -10.73 -14.54
CA GLU A 194 -11.91 -11.71 -15.09
C GLU A 194 -10.59 -11.03 -15.53
N GLU A 195 -10.67 -9.87 -16.17
CA GLU A 195 -9.50 -9.08 -16.54
C GLU A 195 -8.68 -8.64 -15.33
N LYS A 196 -9.35 -8.12 -14.30
CA LYS A 196 -8.69 -7.70 -13.06
C LYS A 196 -8.10 -8.86 -12.27
N GLU A 197 -8.81 -10.00 -12.23
CA GLU A 197 -8.31 -11.23 -11.59
C GLU A 197 -7.05 -11.73 -12.29
N LYS A 198 -7.08 -11.83 -13.62
CA LYS A 198 -5.92 -12.22 -14.43
C LYS A 198 -4.73 -11.32 -14.13
N ARG A 199 -4.93 -10.00 -14.19
CA ARG A 199 -3.90 -9.02 -13.91
C ARG A 199 -3.35 -9.14 -12.48
N PHE A 200 -4.22 -9.34 -11.49
CA PHE A 200 -3.79 -9.54 -10.10
C PHE A 200 -2.84 -10.72 -9.97
N PHE A 201 -3.15 -11.86 -10.58
CA PHE A 201 -2.29 -13.04 -10.52
C PHE A 201 -1.03 -12.90 -11.38
N GLU A 202 -1.03 -12.16 -12.47
CA GLU A 202 0.17 -11.82 -13.25
C GLU A 202 1.15 -10.97 -12.40
N ILE A 203 0.65 -9.93 -11.74
CA ILE A 203 1.44 -9.10 -10.83
C ILE A 203 1.98 -9.94 -9.68
N LEU A 204 1.14 -10.76 -9.04
CA LEU A 204 1.56 -11.62 -7.94
C LEU A 204 2.66 -12.60 -8.35
N SER A 205 2.57 -13.16 -9.55
CA SER A 205 3.58 -14.08 -10.10
C SER A 205 4.91 -13.39 -10.44
N SER A 206 4.87 -12.12 -10.87
CA SER A 206 6.06 -11.34 -11.18
C SER A 206 6.86 -10.90 -9.94
N TYR A 207 6.19 -10.80 -8.80
CA TYR A 207 6.87 -10.68 -7.52
C TYR A 207 7.43 -12.06 -7.16
N ASN A 208 8.67 -12.34 -7.58
CA ASN A 208 9.38 -13.54 -7.15
C ASN A 208 9.30 -13.64 -5.64
N CYS A 209 8.56 -14.63 -5.17
CA CYS A 209 8.29 -14.87 -3.76
C CYS A 209 9.51 -15.41 -2.99
N GLU A 210 10.73 -15.26 -3.50
CA GLU A 210 11.96 -15.77 -2.88
C GLU A 210 12.30 -15.10 -1.53
N SER A 211 11.68 -13.98 -1.18
CA SER A 211 12.02 -13.25 0.05
C SER A 211 10.91 -13.13 1.08
N VAL A 212 9.72 -13.63 0.81
CA VAL A 212 8.64 -13.67 1.79
C VAL A 212 8.18 -15.12 1.90
N SER A 213 8.66 -15.83 2.93
CA SER A 213 8.01 -17.07 3.33
C SER A 213 6.56 -16.71 3.71
N TYR A 214 5.64 -16.94 2.79
CA TYR A 214 4.21 -16.84 3.03
C TYR A 214 3.81 -17.96 3.97
N THR A 215 4.07 -17.78 5.24
CA THR A 215 3.50 -18.62 6.27
C THR A 215 2.01 -18.30 6.35
N HIS A 216 1.23 -19.00 5.54
CA HIS A 216 -0.17 -19.35 5.76
C HIS A 216 -1.09 -18.29 6.35
N LEU A 217 -1.36 -17.22 5.60
CA LEU A 217 -2.52 -16.37 5.84
C LEU A 217 -3.73 -17.00 5.12
N ARG A 218 -4.55 -17.75 5.85
CA ARG A 218 -5.84 -18.21 5.35
C ARG A 218 -6.95 -17.30 5.87
N ALA A 219 -7.77 -16.81 4.95
CA ALA A 219 -9.09 -16.31 5.25
C ALA A 219 -10.04 -17.47 5.56
#